data_2478f7f1095b0ff4bfb74e92fa2d4e0f
#
_entry.id   2478f7f1095b0ff4bfb74e92fa2d4e0f
#
_cell.length_a   1.000
_cell.length_b   1.000
_cell.length_c   1.000
_cell.angle_alpha   90.00
_cell.angle_beta   90.00
_cell.angle_gamma   90.00
#
_symmetry.space_group_name_H-M   'P 1'
#
loop_
_entity.id
_entity.type
_entity.pdbx_description
1 polymer ?
#
loop_
_entity_poly.entity_id
_entity_poly.type
_entity_poly.pdbx_seq_one_letter_code
_entity_poly.pdbx_strand_id
1 'polypeptide(L)'
;MNTDLPPKPDPQTGEPRPPAAPGHFNGRREPQPYDASKVPSGPSAALEWLYGTRKAGWWSAATIVVLIIVFLMLKSGLDWMLYWPMWLFIAAVGVAFWFLPRNTKMAAGADWVNAGGDVVHTYELVEVKTSGTPGSWELILKDQRGNVDRGNIADYQQNPLLWDLVFNGIRHSVAVGATIDPETYRVLKLDEYPNPPRSRRGDTGV
;
A
#
# COMPACT_ATOMS: atom_id res chain seq x y z
N MET A 1 -4.73 -14.73 27.03
CA MET A 1 -4.44 -13.37 26.57
C MET A 1 -3.04 -13.43 25.95
N ASN A 2 -2.88 -13.17 24.65
CA ASN A 2 -1.57 -13.26 23.99
C ASN A 2 -0.76 -12.02 24.39
N THR A 3 0.19 -12.20 25.30
CA THR A 3 1.04 -11.17 25.88
C THR A 3 2.10 -10.60 24.91
N ASP A 4 2.22 -11.15 23.70
CA ASP A 4 3.31 -10.82 22.78
C ASP A 4 2.91 -9.91 21.60
N LEU A 5 1.65 -9.47 21.52
CA LEU A 5 1.24 -8.50 20.51
C LEU A 5 1.55 -7.08 21.00
N PRO A 6 2.07 -6.22 20.12
CA PRO A 6 2.26 -4.81 20.45
C PRO A 6 0.93 -4.17 20.87
N PRO A 7 0.96 -3.17 21.73
CA PRO A 7 -0.27 -2.49 22.15
C PRO A 7 -0.94 -1.82 20.95
N LYS A 8 -2.27 -1.71 21.01
CA LYS A 8 -3.04 -0.94 20.03
C LYS A 8 -2.83 0.55 20.29
N PRO A 9 -2.57 1.36 19.26
CA PRO A 9 -2.52 2.81 19.41
C PRO A 9 -3.87 3.36 19.84
N ASP A 10 -3.83 4.41 20.65
CA ASP A 10 -5.02 5.17 21.00
C ASP A 10 -5.55 5.95 19.79
N PRO A 11 -6.86 5.92 19.47
CA PRO A 11 -7.43 6.59 18.31
C PRO A 11 -7.27 8.11 18.27
N GLN A 12 -7.03 8.74 19.40
CA GLN A 12 -6.87 10.21 19.48
C GLN A 12 -5.41 10.64 19.44
N THR A 13 -4.51 9.88 20.06
CA THR A 13 -3.11 10.26 20.21
C THR A 13 -2.18 9.50 19.26
N GLY A 14 -2.58 8.31 18.81
CA GLY A 14 -1.73 7.41 18.03
C GLY A 14 -0.62 6.74 18.85
N GLU A 15 -0.64 6.88 20.17
CA GLU A 15 0.35 6.29 21.07
C GLU A 15 -0.25 5.07 21.82
N PRO A 16 0.58 4.07 22.16
CA PRO A 16 1.99 3.92 21.78
C PRO A 16 2.14 3.56 20.30
N ARG A 17 3.16 4.08 19.63
CA ARG A 17 3.41 3.76 18.22
C ARG A 17 3.73 2.27 18.05
N PRO A 18 3.20 1.63 17.00
CA PRO A 18 3.54 0.25 16.68
C PRO A 18 5.03 0.08 16.39
N PRO A 19 5.60 -1.12 16.64
CA PRO A 19 6.96 -1.42 16.23
C PRO A 19 7.08 -1.46 14.70
N ALA A 20 8.31 -1.28 14.23
CA ALA A 20 8.63 -1.32 12.82
C ALA A 20 8.19 -2.65 12.16
N ALA A 21 7.41 -2.55 11.09
CA ALA A 21 6.95 -3.68 10.29
C ALA A 21 8.03 -4.16 9.31
N PRO A 22 8.00 -5.41 8.82
CA PRO A 22 8.94 -5.91 7.82
C PRO A 22 8.73 -5.21 6.46
N GLY A 23 9.79 -5.19 5.63
CA GLY A 23 9.69 -4.71 4.25
C GLY A 23 9.74 -3.19 4.09
N HIS A 24 10.23 -2.47 5.08
CA HIS A 24 10.43 -1.03 4.95
C HIS A 24 11.28 -0.71 3.72
N PHE A 25 10.78 0.19 2.91
CA PHE A 25 11.60 0.82 1.89
C PHE A 25 12.65 1.67 2.63
N ASN A 26 13.93 1.35 2.47
CA ASN A 26 15.05 2.02 3.16
C ASN A 26 15.24 3.51 2.76
N GLY A 27 14.28 4.10 2.08
CA GLY A 27 14.25 5.51 1.74
C GLY A 27 13.58 6.32 2.85
N ARG A 28 14.34 7.14 3.54
CA ARG A 28 13.78 8.15 4.46
C ARG A 28 12.87 9.07 3.64
N ARG A 29 11.54 8.88 3.73
CA ARG A 29 10.61 9.77 3.05
C ARG A 29 10.49 11.06 3.86
N GLU A 30 10.58 12.19 3.18
CA GLU A 30 10.25 13.48 3.79
C GLU A 30 8.77 13.47 4.18
N PRO A 31 8.42 13.87 5.41
CA PRO A 31 7.03 13.98 5.84
C PRO A 31 6.26 14.88 4.87
N GLN A 32 5.12 14.40 4.41
CA GLN A 32 4.26 15.22 3.56
C GLN A 32 3.41 16.15 4.43
N PRO A 33 3.24 17.44 4.06
CA PRO A 33 2.34 18.31 4.78
C PRO A 33 0.90 17.77 4.72
N TYR A 34 0.16 17.93 5.81
CA TYR A 34 -1.24 17.54 5.83
C TYR A 34 -2.07 18.46 4.92
N ASP A 35 -2.82 17.85 4.01
CA ASP A 35 -3.70 18.55 3.07
C ASP A 35 -5.05 17.81 3.05
N ALA A 36 -6.03 18.37 3.75
CA ALA A 36 -7.36 17.77 3.89
C ALA A 36 -8.07 17.50 2.55
N SER A 37 -7.67 18.15 1.46
CA SER A 37 -8.23 17.88 0.12
C SER A 37 -7.64 16.64 -0.56
N LYS A 38 -6.52 16.15 -0.07
CA LYS A 38 -5.76 15.03 -0.65
C LYS A 38 -5.72 13.80 0.26
N VAL A 39 -5.82 14.01 1.56
CA VAL A 39 -5.80 12.93 2.55
C VAL A 39 -7.20 12.34 2.67
N PRO A 40 -7.41 11.03 2.45
CA PRO A 40 -8.68 10.38 2.69
C PRO A 40 -9.13 10.57 4.14
N SER A 41 -10.41 10.85 4.33
CA SER A 41 -11.01 10.95 5.67
C SER A 41 -11.35 9.57 6.23
N GLY A 42 -11.28 9.43 7.54
CA GLY A 42 -11.66 8.22 8.28
C GLY A 42 -12.47 8.55 9.54
N PRO A 43 -12.84 7.54 10.35
CA PRO A 43 -13.64 7.70 11.55
C PRO A 43 -12.92 8.43 12.68
N SER A 44 -11.59 8.40 12.69
CA SER A 44 -10.73 9.14 13.61
C SER A 44 -9.67 9.93 12.85
N ALA A 45 -8.84 10.70 13.56
CA ALA A 45 -7.77 11.48 12.94
C ALA A 45 -6.82 10.59 12.11
N ALA A 46 -6.49 11.04 10.90
CA ALA A 46 -5.42 10.42 10.13
C ALA A 46 -4.07 10.73 10.81
N LEU A 47 -3.36 9.68 11.20
CA LEU A 47 -2.05 9.78 11.83
C LEU A 47 -0.93 9.82 10.80
N GLU A 48 -1.10 9.05 9.73
CA GLU A 48 -0.13 8.94 8.64
C GLU A 48 -0.87 8.96 7.29
N TRP A 49 -0.22 9.54 6.28
CA TRP A 49 -0.80 9.66 4.94
C TRP A 49 0.25 9.61 3.85
N LEU A 50 -0.25 9.33 2.66
CA LEU A 50 0.52 9.29 1.43
C LEU A 50 -0.34 9.81 0.28
N TYR A 51 0.16 10.78 -0.46
CA TYR A 51 -0.47 11.19 -1.71
C TYR A 51 0.55 11.50 -2.80
N GLY A 52 0.14 11.31 -4.05
CA GLY A 52 0.99 11.59 -5.20
C GLY A 52 1.34 13.06 -5.33
N THR A 53 2.62 13.37 -5.54
CA THR A 53 3.11 14.73 -5.69
C THR A 53 3.31 15.11 -7.16
N ARG A 54 3.24 16.41 -7.49
CA ARG A 54 3.57 16.91 -8.83
C ARG A 54 4.99 16.52 -9.26
N LYS A 55 5.93 16.53 -8.32
CA LYS A 55 7.33 16.15 -8.57
C LYS A 55 7.44 14.69 -9.01
N ALA A 56 6.73 13.77 -8.34
CA ALA A 56 6.68 12.36 -8.74
C ALA A 56 6.10 12.18 -10.16
N GLY A 57 5.03 12.92 -10.51
CA GLY A 57 4.47 12.91 -11.86
C GLY A 57 5.47 13.36 -12.93
N TRP A 58 6.24 14.42 -12.69
CA TRP A 58 7.30 14.86 -13.60
C TRP A 58 8.39 13.81 -13.82
N TRP A 59 8.89 13.19 -12.75
CA TRP A 59 9.90 12.15 -12.85
C TRP A 59 9.38 10.91 -13.59
N SER A 60 8.14 10.49 -13.31
CA SER A 60 7.49 9.37 -14.00
C SER A 60 7.35 9.64 -15.49
N ALA A 61 6.84 10.81 -15.88
CA ALA A 61 6.70 11.22 -17.27
C ALA A 61 8.06 11.31 -17.98
N ALA A 62 9.05 11.96 -17.36
CA ALA A 62 10.37 12.11 -17.94
C ALA A 62 11.04 10.74 -18.17
N THR A 63 10.98 9.84 -17.20
CA THR A 63 11.58 8.51 -17.31
C THR A 63 10.96 7.72 -18.47
N ILE A 64 9.63 7.66 -18.57
CA ILE A 64 8.98 6.89 -19.65
C ILE A 64 9.26 7.49 -21.02
N VAL A 65 9.24 8.83 -21.15
CA VAL A 65 9.56 9.50 -22.42
C VAL A 65 11.00 9.19 -22.86
N VAL A 66 11.97 9.28 -21.95
CA VAL A 66 13.36 8.92 -22.25
C VAL A 66 13.49 7.45 -22.69
N LEU A 67 12.84 6.53 -21.97
CA LEU A 67 12.87 5.11 -22.34
C LEU A 67 12.27 4.85 -23.72
N ILE A 68 11.16 5.51 -24.07
CA ILE A 68 10.56 5.39 -25.40
C ILE A 68 11.51 5.93 -26.48
N ILE A 69 12.11 7.10 -26.27
CA ILE A 69 13.05 7.69 -27.22
C ILE A 69 14.25 6.78 -27.43
N VAL A 70 14.87 6.28 -26.34
CA VAL A 70 16.01 5.35 -26.43
C VAL A 70 15.61 4.08 -27.18
N PHE A 71 14.47 3.50 -26.88
CA PHE A 71 13.97 2.31 -27.59
C PHE A 71 13.79 2.56 -29.09
N LEU A 72 13.18 3.67 -29.46
CA LEU A 72 12.98 4.03 -30.87
C LEU A 72 14.32 4.27 -31.60
N MET A 73 15.27 4.92 -30.93
CA MET A 73 16.62 5.12 -31.49
C MET A 73 17.35 3.81 -31.74
N LEU A 74 17.24 2.85 -30.81
CA LEU A 74 17.89 1.53 -30.96
C LEU A 74 17.22 0.70 -32.06
N LYS A 75 15.90 0.85 -32.26
CA LYS A 75 15.14 0.04 -33.23
C LYS A 75 15.18 0.59 -34.65
N SER A 76 15.10 1.91 -34.82
CA SER A 76 14.86 2.56 -36.11
C SER A 76 15.80 3.74 -36.40
N GLY A 77 16.87 3.89 -35.62
CA GLY A 77 17.79 5.01 -35.76
C GLY A 77 17.07 6.35 -35.50
N LEU A 78 17.31 7.35 -36.37
CA LEU A 78 16.73 8.68 -36.23
C LEU A 78 15.53 8.93 -37.18
N ASP A 79 15.20 7.97 -38.04
CA ASP A 79 14.19 8.16 -39.11
C ASP A 79 12.78 8.42 -38.56
N TRP A 80 12.47 7.85 -37.39
CA TRP A 80 11.17 8.08 -36.71
C TRP A 80 10.93 9.54 -36.32
N MET A 81 12.00 10.34 -36.15
CA MET A 81 11.88 11.75 -35.76
C MET A 81 11.20 12.61 -36.85
N LEU A 82 11.27 12.17 -38.10
CA LEU A 82 10.60 12.82 -39.22
C LEU A 82 9.10 12.53 -39.27
N TYR A 83 8.63 11.52 -38.53
CA TYR A 83 7.23 11.14 -38.50
C TYR A 83 6.50 11.86 -37.36
N TRP A 84 5.90 13.00 -37.66
CA TRP A 84 5.25 13.87 -36.68
C TRP A 84 4.20 13.20 -35.77
N PRO A 85 3.39 12.18 -36.22
CA PRO A 85 2.44 11.52 -35.32
C PRO A 85 3.10 10.80 -34.15
N MET A 86 4.38 10.41 -34.27
CA MET A 86 5.13 9.77 -33.17
C MET A 86 5.35 10.73 -32.01
N TRP A 87 5.54 12.02 -32.29
CA TRP A 87 5.67 13.05 -31.25
C TRP A 87 4.38 13.25 -30.47
N LEU A 88 3.21 13.17 -31.14
CA LEU A 88 1.91 13.19 -30.46
C LEU A 88 1.72 11.98 -29.56
N PHE A 89 2.12 10.78 -30.01
CA PHE A 89 2.07 9.58 -29.21
C PHE A 89 2.96 9.71 -27.98
N ILE A 90 4.22 10.13 -28.12
CA ILE A 90 5.15 10.33 -27.00
C ILE A 90 4.59 11.37 -26.02
N ALA A 91 4.05 12.48 -26.51
CA ALA A 91 3.43 13.50 -25.67
C ALA A 91 2.22 12.95 -24.90
N ALA A 92 1.34 12.20 -25.56
CA ALA A 92 0.17 11.59 -24.92
C ALA A 92 0.55 10.60 -23.82
N VAL A 93 1.55 9.75 -24.07
CA VAL A 93 2.10 8.81 -23.07
C VAL A 93 2.73 9.60 -21.91
N GLY A 94 3.53 10.62 -22.19
CA GLY A 94 4.13 11.47 -21.15
C GLY A 94 3.08 12.12 -20.25
N VAL A 95 2.01 12.65 -20.83
CA VAL A 95 0.88 13.23 -20.09
C VAL A 95 0.18 12.17 -19.25
N ALA A 96 -0.10 10.99 -19.80
CA ALA A 96 -0.71 9.89 -19.04
C ALA A 96 0.11 9.53 -17.81
N PHE A 97 1.42 9.30 -17.97
CA PHE A 97 2.32 8.97 -16.86
C PHE A 97 2.51 10.12 -15.87
N TRP A 98 2.33 11.37 -16.29
CA TRP A 98 2.36 12.51 -15.38
C TRP A 98 1.17 12.51 -14.41
N PHE A 99 0.00 11.97 -14.84
CA PHE A 99 -1.20 11.90 -14.02
C PHE A 99 -1.23 10.65 -13.09
N LEU A 100 -0.61 9.53 -13.49
CA LEU A 100 -0.67 8.27 -12.73
C LEU A 100 -0.36 8.42 -11.23
N PRO A 101 0.79 8.99 -10.82
CA PRO A 101 1.14 9.07 -9.39
C PRO A 101 0.22 9.97 -8.58
N ARG A 102 -0.56 10.84 -9.23
CA ARG A 102 -1.45 11.79 -8.55
C ARG A 102 -2.71 11.15 -7.99
N ASN A 103 -3.05 9.96 -8.49
CA ASN A 103 -4.25 9.25 -8.08
C ASN A 103 -4.01 8.40 -6.81
N THR A 104 -2.75 8.21 -6.41
CA THR A 104 -2.45 7.50 -5.17
C THR A 104 -2.79 8.41 -3.99
N LYS A 105 -3.76 7.98 -3.19
CA LYS A 105 -4.17 8.64 -1.96
C LYS A 105 -4.40 7.57 -0.92
N MET A 106 -3.65 7.63 0.16
CA MET A 106 -3.74 6.68 1.26
C MET A 106 -3.69 7.43 2.58
N ALA A 107 -4.43 6.95 3.57
CA ALA A 107 -4.35 7.44 4.93
C ALA A 107 -4.58 6.30 5.91
N ALA A 108 -3.94 6.37 7.06
CA ALA A 108 -4.16 5.47 8.17
C ALA A 108 -4.33 6.25 9.47
N GLY A 109 -5.30 5.85 10.26
CA GLY A 109 -5.45 6.25 11.66
C GLY A 109 -4.91 5.17 12.58
N ALA A 110 -5.23 5.27 13.86
CA ALA A 110 -4.81 4.28 14.85
C ALA A 110 -5.44 2.89 14.60
N ASP A 111 -6.66 2.86 14.08
CA ASP A 111 -7.50 1.67 13.95
C ASP A 111 -8.16 1.49 12.57
N TRP A 112 -7.80 2.33 11.60
CA TRP A 112 -8.37 2.28 10.26
C TRP A 112 -7.34 2.59 9.18
N VAL A 113 -7.65 2.17 7.96
CA VAL A 113 -6.89 2.49 6.73
C VAL A 113 -7.84 2.75 5.56
N ASN A 114 -7.41 3.59 4.64
CA ASN A 114 -8.05 3.82 3.35
C ASN A 114 -6.95 4.04 2.30
N ALA A 115 -6.88 3.16 1.32
CA ALA A 115 -5.93 3.23 0.19
C ALA A 115 -6.63 3.57 -1.14
N GLY A 116 -7.81 4.20 -1.07
CA GLY A 116 -8.60 4.59 -2.23
C GLY A 116 -9.83 3.72 -2.46
N GLY A 117 -10.04 2.70 -1.63
CA GLY A 117 -11.27 1.91 -1.51
C GLY A 117 -12.16 2.41 -0.38
N ASP A 118 -12.75 1.48 0.35
CA ASP A 118 -13.51 1.78 1.56
C ASP A 118 -12.58 2.03 2.75
N VAL A 119 -13.11 2.70 3.78
CA VAL A 119 -12.43 2.77 5.08
C VAL A 119 -12.56 1.42 5.77
N VAL A 120 -11.45 0.77 6.04
CA VAL A 120 -11.38 -0.55 6.68
C VAL A 120 -10.81 -0.43 8.08
N HIS A 121 -11.46 -1.10 9.06
CA HIS A 121 -10.99 -1.16 10.44
C HIS A 121 -9.93 -2.25 10.59
N THR A 122 -8.68 -1.85 10.80
CA THR A 122 -7.51 -2.75 10.75
C THR A 122 -7.47 -3.76 11.90
N TYR A 123 -8.13 -3.49 13.02
CA TYR A 123 -8.23 -4.42 14.17
C TYR A 123 -9.49 -5.31 14.15
N GLU A 124 -10.35 -5.13 13.14
CA GLU A 124 -11.60 -5.88 12.97
C GLU A 124 -11.60 -6.63 11.63
N LEU A 125 -10.43 -6.97 11.09
CA LEU A 125 -10.35 -7.70 9.83
C LEU A 125 -10.89 -9.12 9.99
N VAL A 126 -11.63 -9.57 8.98
CA VAL A 126 -12.09 -10.96 8.85
C VAL A 126 -11.31 -11.70 7.80
N GLU A 127 -10.73 -10.99 6.83
CA GLU A 127 -9.98 -11.57 5.74
C GLU A 127 -8.82 -10.68 5.33
N VAL A 128 -7.63 -11.28 5.17
CA VAL A 128 -6.42 -10.65 4.66
C VAL A 128 -5.90 -11.50 3.52
N LYS A 129 -5.81 -10.92 2.33
CA LYS A 129 -5.31 -11.60 1.13
C LYS A 129 -4.29 -10.75 0.39
N THR A 130 -3.39 -11.43 -0.29
CA THR A 130 -2.56 -10.80 -1.33
C THR A 130 -2.90 -11.40 -2.69
N SER A 131 -2.84 -10.57 -3.72
CA SER A 131 -3.03 -10.97 -5.11
C SER A 131 -1.95 -10.34 -5.97
N GLY A 132 -1.45 -11.05 -6.96
CA GLY A 132 -0.44 -10.51 -7.87
C GLY A 132 0.73 -11.43 -8.10
N THR A 133 1.88 -10.84 -8.40
CA THR A 133 3.14 -11.53 -8.70
C THR A 133 4.29 -10.92 -7.91
N PRO A 134 5.42 -11.64 -7.77
CA PRO A 134 6.60 -11.10 -7.12
C PRO A 134 6.99 -9.71 -7.67
N GLY A 135 7.03 -8.71 -6.78
CA GLY A 135 7.30 -7.30 -7.13
C GLY A 135 6.06 -6.43 -7.37
N SER A 136 4.86 -7.00 -7.48
CA SER A 136 3.61 -6.26 -7.64
C SER A 136 2.46 -6.95 -6.88
N TRP A 137 2.58 -6.98 -5.55
CA TRP A 137 1.57 -7.55 -4.67
C TRP A 137 0.53 -6.51 -4.28
N GLU A 138 -0.75 -6.79 -4.56
CA GLU A 138 -1.89 -6.06 -4.03
C GLU A 138 -2.31 -6.67 -2.70
N LEU A 139 -2.49 -5.84 -1.68
CA LEU A 139 -3.05 -6.21 -0.39
C LEU A 139 -4.56 -5.94 -0.40
N ILE A 140 -5.33 -6.92 -0.03
CA ILE A 140 -6.79 -6.86 0.07
C ILE A 140 -7.16 -7.09 1.52
N LEU A 141 -7.77 -6.09 2.13
CA LEU A 141 -8.23 -6.08 3.51
C LEU A 141 -9.75 -6.03 3.54
N LYS A 142 -10.38 -6.92 4.30
CA LYS A 142 -11.84 -6.93 4.51
C LYS A 142 -12.14 -6.94 5.99
N ASP A 143 -12.96 -6.01 6.45
CA ASP A 143 -13.38 -5.92 7.85
C ASP A 143 -14.71 -6.66 8.13
N GLN A 144 -15.10 -6.71 9.41
CA GLN A 144 -16.35 -7.33 9.88
C GLN A 144 -17.60 -6.63 9.35
N ARG A 145 -17.50 -5.36 8.95
CA ARG A 145 -18.60 -4.57 8.40
C ARG A 145 -18.81 -4.81 6.92
N GLY A 146 -17.89 -5.59 6.29
CA GLY A 146 -17.90 -5.91 4.87
C GLY A 146 -17.20 -4.88 3.99
N ASN A 147 -16.59 -3.84 4.57
CA ASN A 147 -15.78 -2.88 3.82
C ASN A 147 -14.53 -3.57 3.27
N VAL A 148 -14.12 -3.16 2.08
CA VAL A 148 -12.96 -3.72 1.40
C VAL A 148 -12.04 -2.61 0.92
N ASP A 149 -10.80 -2.64 1.36
CA ASP A 149 -9.75 -1.78 0.84
C ASP A 149 -8.71 -2.59 0.07
N ARG A 150 -8.17 -1.98 -1.01
CA ARG A 150 -7.19 -2.62 -1.89
C ARG A 150 -6.09 -1.63 -2.21
N GLY A 151 -4.85 -2.06 -2.03
CA GLY A 151 -3.71 -1.23 -2.36
C GLY A 151 -2.46 -2.06 -2.61
N ASN A 152 -1.54 -1.52 -3.40
CA ASN A 152 -0.27 -2.18 -3.62
C ASN A 152 0.57 -2.13 -2.35
N ILE A 153 1.15 -3.27 -1.93
CA ILE A 153 1.99 -3.36 -0.72
C ILE A 153 3.16 -2.36 -0.81
N ALA A 154 3.75 -2.19 -1.99
CA ALA A 154 4.83 -1.24 -2.19
C ALA A 154 4.40 0.21 -1.93
N ASP A 155 3.12 0.56 -2.17
CA ASP A 155 2.60 1.89 -1.88
C ASP A 155 2.45 2.11 -0.37
N TYR A 156 1.94 1.11 0.38
CA TYR A 156 1.90 1.16 1.85
C TYR A 156 3.30 1.32 2.45
N GLN A 157 4.28 0.57 1.92
CA GLN A 157 5.67 0.58 2.39
C GLN A 157 6.43 1.87 2.03
N GLN A 158 5.93 2.69 1.11
CA GLN A 158 6.51 4.02 0.83
C GLN A 158 6.44 4.96 2.04
N ASN A 159 5.44 4.82 2.92
CA ASN A 159 5.41 5.49 4.21
C ASN A 159 5.57 4.44 5.32
N PRO A 160 6.77 4.27 5.90
CA PRO A 160 7.03 3.27 6.92
C PRO A 160 6.08 3.36 8.13
N LEU A 161 5.75 4.57 8.57
CA LEU A 161 4.89 4.78 9.72
C LEU A 161 3.43 4.39 9.43
N LEU A 162 2.96 4.63 8.21
CA LEU A 162 1.65 4.16 7.75
C LEU A 162 1.63 2.63 7.69
N TRP A 163 2.70 2.04 7.15
CA TRP A 163 2.82 0.57 7.08
C TRP A 163 2.84 -0.07 8.47
N ASP A 164 3.53 0.53 9.43
CA ASP A 164 3.57 0.05 10.82
C ASP A 164 2.17 0.00 11.44
N LEU A 165 1.34 1.03 11.24
CA LEU A 165 -0.04 1.06 11.71
C LEU A 165 -0.89 -0.06 11.09
N VAL A 166 -0.86 -0.19 9.76
CA VAL A 166 -1.63 -1.20 9.04
C VAL A 166 -1.19 -2.61 9.40
N PHE A 167 0.11 -2.85 9.43
CA PHE A 167 0.69 -4.15 9.73
C PHE A 167 0.40 -4.60 11.16
N ASN A 168 0.43 -3.67 12.13
CA ASN A 168 0.04 -3.98 13.50
C ASN A 168 -1.43 -4.42 13.60
N GLY A 169 -2.32 -3.72 12.89
CA GLY A 169 -3.74 -4.10 12.81
C GLY A 169 -3.94 -5.47 12.19
N ILE A 170 -3.23 -5.80 11.11
CA ILE A 170 -3.24 -7.13 10.48
C ILE A 170 -2.82 -8.20 11.49
N ARG A 171 -1.71 -7.99 12.20
CA ARG A 171 -1.22 -8.95 13.22
C ARG A 171 -2.26 -9.23 14.29
N HIS A 172 -2.88 -8.19 14.82
CA HIS A 172 -3.94 -8.32 15.82
C HIS A 172 -5.15 -9.09 15.28
N SER A 173 -5.62 -8.74 14.08
CA SER A 173 -6.77 -9.40 13.47
C SER A 173 -6.50 -10.87 13.15
N VAL A 174 -5.31 -11.20 12.65
CA VAL A 174 -4.89 -12.60 12.40
C VAL A 174 -4.78 -13.38 13.71
N ALA A 175 -4.27 -12.78 14.77
CA ALA A 175 -4.19 -13.42 16.08
C ALA A 175 -5.57 -13.72 16.71
N VAL A 176 -6.59 -12.94 16.37
CA VAL A 176 -7.98 -13.13 16.82
C VAL A 176 -8.76 -14.10 15.91
N GLY A 177 -8.24 -14.42 14.72
CA GLY A 177 -8.81 -15.42 13.82
C GLY A 177 -9.26 -14.93 12.45
N ALA A 178 -8.77 -13.78 12.01
CA ALA A 178 -8.95 -13.36 10.62
C ALA A 178 -8.38 -14.42 9.66
N THR A 179 -9.10 -14.67 8.57
CA THR A 179 -8.68 -15.63 7.55
C THR A 179 -7.50 -15.06 6.77
N ILE A 180 -6.44 -15.84 6.68
CA ILE A 180 -5.26 -15.53 5.86
C ILE A 180 -4.79 -16.81 5.16
N ASP A 181 -4.44 -16.71 3.87
CA ASP A 181 -3.88 -17.83 3.14
C ASP A 181 -2.36 -17.97 3.39
N PRO A 182 -1.76 -19.17 3.16
CA PRO A 182 -0.34 -19.39 3.41
C PRO A 182 0.60 -18.55 2.54
N GLU A 183 0.17 -18.13 1.36
CA GLU A 183 0.96 -17.27 0.49
C GLU A 183 1.03 -15.85 1.04
N THR A 184 -0.13 -15.28 1.37
CA THR A 184 -0.24 -13.97 2.03
C THR A 184 0.57 -13.93 3.33
N TYR A 185 0.51 -15.00 4.12
CA TYR A 185 1.26 -15.12 5.36
C TYR A 185 2.77 -14.97 5.14
N ARG A 186 3.30 -15.63 4.09
CA ARG A 186 4.73 -15.54 3.69
C ARG A 186 5.09 -14.18 3.07
N VAL A 187 4.23 -13.65 2.19
CA VAL A 187 4.46 -12.35 1.55
C VAL A 187 4.55 -11.23 2.58
N LEU A 188 3.70 -11.27 3.61
CA LEU A 188 3.69 -10.32 4.72
C LEU A 188 4.76 -10.64 5.77
N LYS A 189 5.52 -11.74 5.64
CA LYS A 189 6.54 -12.19 6.59
C LYS A 189 6.05 -12.28 8.03
N LEU A 190 4.83 -12.76 8.21
CA LEU A 190 4.22 -12.89 9.54
C LEU A 190 4.88 -14.00 10.37
N ASP A 191 5.64 -14.89 9.76
CA ASP A 191 6.47 -15.93 10.38
C ASP A 191 7.69 -15.37 11.14
N GLU A 192 8.16 -14.19 10.78
CA GLU A 192 9.25 -13.50 11.48
C GLU A 192 8.81 -12.94 12.85
N TYR A 193 7.50 -13.02 13.16
CA TYR A 193 6.92 -12.55 14.42
C TYR A 193 6.42 -13.70 15.30
N PRO A 194 6.63 -13.65 16.62
CA PRO A 194 6.47 -14.80 17.52
C PRO A 194 5.04 -15.32 17.74
N ASN A 195 4.06 -14.92 16.96
CA ASN A 195 2.68 -15.42 17.08
C ASN A 195 2.11 -15.89 15.72
N PRO A 196 2.40 -17.15 15.30
CA PRO A 196 1.72 -17.72 14.14
C PRO A 196 0.21 -17.85 14.44
N PRO A 197 -0.68 -17.62 13.45
CA PRO A 197 -2.09 -17.87 13.61
C PRO A 197 -2.30 -19.35 13.94
N ARG A 198 -3.16 -19.65 14.91
CA ARG A 198 -3.62 -21.02 15.13
C ARG A 198 -4.38 -21.42 13.86
N SER A 199 -3.79 -22.31 13.06
CA SER A 199 -4.54 -22.97 12.01
C SER A 199 -5.79 -23.56 12.67
N ARG A 200 -6.98 -23.19 12.22
CA ARG A 200 -8.19 -23.94 12.52
C ARG A 200 -7.95 -25.35 11.97
N ARG A 201 -7.49 -26.22 12.84
CA ARG A 201 -7.49 -27.65 12.58
C ARG A 201 -8.95 -28.00 12.35
N GLY A 202 -9.30 -28.39 11.12
CA GLY A 202 -10.64 -28.76 10.78
C GLY A 202 -11.16 -29.78 11.79
N ASP A 203 -12.23 -29.42 12.48
CA ASP A 203 -13.14 -30.39 13.05
C ASP A 203 -13.78 -31.14 11.87
N THR A 204 -13.07 -32.16 11.40
CA THR A 204 -13.70 -33.30 10.78
C THR A 204 -14.27 -34.14 11.92
N GLY A 205 -15.41 -33.65 12.42
CA GLY A 205 -16.27 -34.48 13.26
C GLY A 205 -16.84 -35.64 12.43
N VAL A 206 -16.55 -36.81 12.88
CA VAL A 206 -17.21 -38.07 12.56
C VAL A 206 -18.71 -37.95 12.81
#